data_4c8da5cfca8c1ef0317846e408772b93
#
_entry.id   4c8da5cfca8c1ef0317846e408772b93
#
_cell.length_a   1.000
_cell.length_b   1.000
_cell.length_c   1.000
_cell.angle_alpha   90.00
_cell.angle_beta   90.00
_cell.angle_gamma   90.00
#
_symmetry.space_group_name_H-M   'P 1'
#
loop_
_entity.id
_entity.type
_entity.pdbx_description
1 polymer ?
#
loop_
_entity_poly.entity_id
_entity_poly.type
_entity_poly.pdbx_seq_one_letter_code
_entity_poly.pdbx_strand_id
1 'polypeptide(L)'
;MNMKKIFKRTSLLLATALIGVTVQAQKSPQDMDRFIDALMRRMTVEEKIGQLNLPVTGEITTGQAKSSDVAKKIEQGLVGGLFNLKGVAKIRDVQKLAVENSRLGIPLLFGMDVIHGYETIFPIPLGLSCTWDMAAIEQSARIAATEASADGISWTFSPMVDISRDPRWGRVSEGSGEDPFLGGAIARAMVLGYQGKDLNDQLKRNDEIMACVKHFALYGAGEAGRDYNTVDMSRNRMFNEYMYPYEAAVHAGVGSVMASFNEVDGVPATANRWLMTDVLRKQWGFSGFVVTDFTGILSLIHISEPTRLAL
;
A
#
# COMPACT_ATOMS: atom_id res chain seq x y z
N MET A 1 76.84 5.00 -3.10
CA MET A 1 75.62 4.26 -3.49
C MET A 1 74.45 5.19 -3.26
N ASN A 2 73.76 5.59 -4.32
CA ASN A 2 72.98 6.80 -4.45
C ASN A 2 71.57 6.72 -3.86
N MET A 3 71.31 7.39 -2.71
CA MET A 3 70.02 7.47 -2.01
C MET A 3 68.92 8.24 -2.78
N LYS A 4 69.14 8.69 -3.98
CA LYS A 4 68.20 9.46 -4.81
C LYS A 4 67.26 8.65 -5.69
N LYS A 5 67.34 7.30 -5.66
CA LYS A 5 66.50 6.40 -6.49
C LYS A 5 65.34 5.76 -5.74
N ILE A 6 65.20 5.92 -4.45
CA ILE A 6 64.13 5.28 -3.67
C ILE A 6 62.89 6.20 -3.51
N PHE A 7 63.06 7.52 -3.68
CA PHE A 7 61.95 8.49 -3.48
C PHE A 7 61.04 8.71 -4.68
N LYS A 8 61.29 8.07 -5.84
CA LYS A 8 60.46 8.21 -7.06
C LYS A 8 59.50 7.07 -7.32
N ARG A 9 59.40 6.05 -6.47
CA ARG A 9 58.48 4.90 -6.65
C ARG A 9 57.34 4.81 -5.63
N THR A 10 57.30 5.67 -4.63
CA THR A 10 56.24 5.71 -3.63
C THR A 10 55.18 6.77 -3.84
N SER A 11 55.35 7.64 -4.84
CA SER A 11 54.35 8.70 -5.16
C SER A 11 53.34 8.31 -6.25
N LEU A 12 53.40 7.09 -6.75
CA LEU A 12 52.51 6.64 -7.85
C LEU A 12 51.50 5.55 -7.43
N LEU A 13 51.33 5.28 -6.14
CA LEU A 13 50.41 4.27 -5.61
C LEU A 13 49.36 4.81 -4.64
N LEU A 14 49.21 6.15 -4.56
CA LEU A 14 48.16 6.78 -3.74
C LEU A 14 47.10 7.51 -4.57
N ALA A 15 47.03 7.29 -5.88
CA ALA A 15 46.10 8.00 -6.77
C ALA A 15 44.99 7.14 -7.38
N THR A 16 44.76 5.91 -6.88
CA THR A 16 43.70 5.04 -7.42
C THR A 16 42.94 4.30 -6.33
N ALA A 17 42.24 5.04 -5.47
CA ALA A 17 41.14 4.49 -4.67
C ALA A 17 40.17 5.59 -4.19
N LEU A 18 39.91 6.61 -5.00
CA LEU A 18 38.66 7.34 -4.90
C LEU A 18 37.66 6.67 -5.85
N ILE A 19 37.23 5.48 -5.52
CA ILE A 19 35.97 4.94 -6.03
C ILE A 19 34.93 5.86 -5.41
N GLY A 20 34.49 6.81 -6.22
CA GLY A 20 33.38 7.68 -5.87
C GLY A 20 32.18 6.82 -5.59
N VAL A 21 31.84 6.64 -4.32
CA VAL A 21 30.49 6.35 -3.90
C VAL A 21 29.72 7.61 -4.33
N THR A 22 29.17 7.58 -5.54
CA THR A 22 28.14 8.54 -5.93
C THR A 22 26.98 8.25 -4.99
N VAL A 23 26.93 8.95 -3.87
CA VAL A 23 25.71 9.15 -3.09
C VAL A 23 24.75 9.76 -4.09
N GLN A 24 23.85 8.94 -4.62
CA GLN A 24 22.80 9.42 -5.50
C GLN A 24 21.99 10.37 -4.62
N ALA A 25 22.21 11.67 -4.77
CA ALA A 25 21.52 12.70 -4.03
C ALA A 25 20.02 12.46 -4.24
N GLN A 26 19.30 12.26 -3.15
CA GLN A 26 17.86 12.06 -3.18
C GLN A 26 17.23 13.26 -3.88
N LYS A 27 16.47 12.99 -4.96
CA LYS A 27 15.84 14.05 -5.74
C LYS A 27 14.92 14.88 -4.85
N SER A 28 14.95 16.19 -5.00
CA SER A 28 14.01 17.06 -4.29
C SER A 28 12.56 16.76 -4.69
N PRO A 29 11.56 17.08 -3.86
CA PRO A 29 10.15 16.94 -4.25
C PRO A 29 9.83 17.57 -5.61
N GLN A 30 10.39 18.75 -5.89
CA GLN A 30 10.23 19.44 -7.19
C GLN A 30 10.90 18.70 -8.35
N ASP A 31 12.01 17.99 -8.10
CA ASP A 31 12.64 17.13 -9.12
C ASP A 31 11.80 15.91 -9.40
N MET A 32 11.13 15.36 -8.37
CA MET A 32 10.22 14.25 -8.51
C MET A 32 8.99 14.65 -9.32
N ASP A 33 8.35 15.78 -9.00
CA ASP A 33 7.19 16.29 -9.75
C ASP A 33 7.53 16.52 -11.22
N ARG A 34 8.68 17.16 -11.51
CA ARG A 34 9.17 17.35 -12.89
C ARG A 34 9.38 16.02 -13.61
N PHE A 35 9.93 15.03 -12.92
CA PHE A 35 10.13 13.70 -13.50
C PHE A 35 8.78 13.04 -13.82
N ILE A 36 7.83 13.05 -12.86
CA ILE A 36 6.49 12.48 -13.04
C ILE A 36 5.77 13.17 -14.20
N ASP A 37 5.78 14.49 -14.26
CA ASP A 37 5.16 15.25 -15.34
C ASP A 37 5.76 14.93 -16.71
N ALA A 38 7.07 14.79 -16.78
CA ALA A 38 7.74 14.41 -18.03
C ALA A 38 7.38 12.99 -18.47
N LEU A 39 7.28 12.04 -17.51
CA LEU A 39 6.84 10.68 -17.75
C LEU A 39 5.39 10.65 -18.23
N MET A 40 4.49 11.33 -17.52
CA MET A 40 3.06 11.42 -17.85
C MET A 40 2.79 11.98 -19.25
N ARG A 41 3.62 12.95 -19.73
CA ARG A 41 3.51 13.46 -21.10
C ARG A 41 3.93 12.45 -22.17
N ARG A 42 4.75 11.47 -21.83
CA ARG A 42 5.19 10.40 -22.73
C ARG A 42 4.23 9.21 -22.78
N MET A 43 3.39 9.06 -21.77
CA MET A 43 2.44 7.95 -21.64
C MET A 43 1.23 8.12 -22.57
N THR A 44 0.83 7.03 -23.23
CA THR A 44 -0.49 6.95 -23.87
C THR A 44 -1.61 6.88 -22.82
N VAL A 45 -2.86 7.03 -23.25
CA VAL A 45 -4.02 6.89 -22.35
C VAL A 45 -4.10 5.46 -21.82
N GLU A 46 -3.85 4.46 -22.68
CA GLU A 46 -3.85 3.06 -22.31
C GLU A 46 -2.80 2.74 -21.26
N GLU A 47 -1.59 3.29 -21.39
CA GLU A 47 -0.52 3.10 -20.40
C GLU A 47 -0.87 3.79 -19.07
N LYS A 48 -1.51 4.96 -19.09
CA LYS A 48 -2.01 5.63 -17.86
C LYS A 48 -3.06 4.78 -17.15
N ILE A 49 -4.02 4.23 -17.90
CA ILE A 49 -5.02 3.31 -17.36
C ILE A 49 -4.35 2.04 -16.86
N GLY A 50 -3.35 1.54 -17.59
CA GLY A 50 -2.56 0.37 -17.22
C GLY A 50 -1.89 0.50 -15.85
N GLN A 51 -1.40 1.69 -15.49
CA GLN A 51 -0.81 1.93 -14.16
C GLN A 51 -1.83 1.77 -13.01
N LEU A 52 -3.12 1.81 -13.29
CA LEU A 52 -4.18 1.58 -12.31
C LEU A 52 -4.56 0.09 -12.20
N ASN A 53 -3.98 -0.77 -13.02
CA ASN A 53 -4.31 -2.19 -13.07
C ASN A 53 -3.41 -2.99 -12.12
N LEU A 54 -4.04 -3.73 -11.19
CA LEU A 54 -3.39 -4.58 -10.18
C LEU A 54 -3.90 -6.02 -10.31
N PRO A 55 -3.49 -6.79 -11.34
CA PRO A 55 -3.94 -8.16 -11.50
C PRO A 55 -3.34 -9.10 -10.45
N VAL A 56 -4.10 -10.16 -10.17
CA VAL A 56 -3.64 -11.27 -9.34
C VAL A 56 -2.71 -12.17 -10.17
N THR A 57 -1.58 -12.51 -9.60
CA THR A 57 -0.67 -13.51 -10.16
C THR A 57 -0.29 -14.48 -9.06
N GLY A 58 -0.39 -15.77 -9.32
CA GLY A 58 0.01 -16.79 -8.37
C GLY A 58 -0.94 -17.97 -8.34
N GLU A 59 -0.57 -18.95 -7.54
CA GLU A 59 -1.32 -20.20 -7.36
C GLU A 59 -2.55 -20.02 -6.46
N ILE A 60 -2.60 -18.92 -5.70
CA ILE A 60 -3.71 -18.60 -4.80
C ILE A 60 -4.68 -17.69 -5.55
N THR A 61 -5.71 -18.28 -6.12
CA THR A 61 -6.85 -17.55 -6.69
C THR A 61 -7.91 -17.37 -5.62
N THR A 62 -8.00 -16.17 -5.06
CA THR A 62 -9.16 -15.76 -4.28
C THR A 62 -10.10 -14.98 -5.19
N GLY A 63 -11.37 -15.41 -5.26
CA GLY A 63 -12.40 -14.75 -6.07
C GLY A 63 -12.53 -15.26 -7.52
N GLN A 64 -13.42 -14.64 -8.28
CA GLN A 64 -13.82 -15.10 -9.62
C GLN A 64 -13.03 -14.49 -10.79
N ALA A 65 -12.21 -13.47 -10.54
CA ALA A 65 -11.46 -12.79 -11.58
C ALA A 65 -10.19 -13.58 -11.95
N LYS A 66 -10.16 -14.12 -13.16
CA LYS A 66 -8.96 -14.73 -13.74
C LYS A 66 -8.21 -13.68 -14.56
N SER A 67 -6.93 -13.48 -14.28
CA SER A 67 -6.05 -12.68 -15.13
C SER A 67 -5.39 -13.59 -16.17
N SER A 68 -5.74 -13.40 -17.43
CA SER A 68 -5.05 -14.01 -18.56
C SER A 68 -3.98 -13.06 -19.11
N ASP A 69 -2.93 -13.61 -19.67
CA ASP A 69 -1.89 -12.88 -20.43
C ASP A 69 -1.18 -11.75 -19.65
N VAL A 70 -0.99 -11.92 -18.33
CA VAL A 70 -0.38 -10.91 -17.47
C VAL A 70 1.02 -10.49 -17.96
N ALA A 71 1.85 -11.44 -18.37
CA ALA A 71 3.20 -11.15 -18.89
C ALA A 71 3.13 -10.20 -20.11
N LYS A 72 2.26 -10.50 -21.07
CA LYS A 72 2.05 -9.65 -22.25
C LYS A 72 1.54 -8.25 -21.89
N LYS A 73 0.63 -8.14 -20.91
CA LYS A 73 0.15 -6.85 -20.42
C LYS A 73 1.24 -6.04 -19.76
N ILE A 74 2.18 -6.68 -19.04
CA ILE A 74 3.35 -6.03 -18.44
C ILE A 74 4.26 -5.44 -19.54
N GLU A 75 4.60 -6.24 -20.56
CA GLU A 75 5.40 -5.78 -21.70
C GLU A 75 4.75 -4.61 -22.45
N GLN A 76 3.43 -4.57 -22.49
CA GLN A 76 2.66 -3.48 -23.08
C GLN A 76 2.51 -2.24 -22.18
N GLY A 77 3.02 -2.27 -20.93
CA GLY A 77 2.86 -1.17 -19.96
C GLY A 77 1.45 -1.03 -19.39
N LEU A 78 0.64 -2.10 -19.44
CA LEU A 78 -0.76 -2.12 -19.02
C LEU A 78 -0.98 -2.66 -17.60
N VAL A 79 0.08 -2.67 -16.76
CA VAL A 79 0.05 -3.14 -15.37
C VAL A 79 0.89 -2.20 -14.52
N GLY A 80 0.34 -1.72 -13.40
CA GLY A 80 1.04 -0.88 -12.44
C GLY A 80 1.59 -1.65 -11.23
N GLY A 81 1.04 -2.82 -10.95
CA GLY A 81 1.48 -3.68 -9.87
C GLY A 81 0.91 -5.09 -9.97
N LEU A 82 1.37 -5.97 -9.12
CA LEU A 82 0.89 -7.35 -9.02
C LEU A 82 0.50 -7.69 -7.59
N PHE A 83 -0.54 -8.47 -7.46
CA PHE A 83 -1.05 -8.96 -6.17
C PHE A 83 -0.77 -10.45 -6.01
N ASN A 84 -0.31 -10.87 -4.81
CA ASN A 84 -0.05 -12.26 -4.42
C ASN A 84 1.08 -12.98 -5.18
N LEU A 85 2.06 -12.25 -5.67
CA LEU A 85 3.28 -12.87 -6.17
C LEU A 85 4.31 -12.98 -5.04
N LYS A 86 4.78 -14.18 -4.73
CA LYS A 86 5.77 -14.47 -3.71
C LYS A 86 7.04 -15.11 -4.32
N GLY A 87 8.18 -14.76 -3.73
CA GLY A 87 9.47 -15.33 -4.07
C GLY A 87 10.39 -14.41 -4.87
N VAL A 88 11.57 -14.13 -4.31
CA VAL A 88 12.57 -13.19 -4.86
C VAL A 88 12.87 -13.43 -6.34
N ALA A 89 13.07 -14.70 -6.75
CA ALA A 89 13.38 -15.02 -8.13
C ALA A 89 12.24 -14.63 -9.07
N LYS A 90 11.01 -15.04 -8.74
CA LYS A 90 9.81 -14.73 -9.54
C LYS A 90 9.57 -13.21 -9.63
N ILE A 91 9.65 -12.51 -8.50
CA ILE A 91 9.47 -11.05 -8.44
C ILE A 91 10.55 -10.35 -9.27
N ARG A 92 11.79 -10.77 -9.17
CA ARG A 92 12.90 -10.21 -9.98
C ARG A 92 12.70 -10.42 -11.48
N ASP A 93 12.29 -11.62 -11.90
CA ASP A 93 12.05 -11.91 -13.30
C ASP A 93 10.92 -11.07 -13.88
N VAL A 94 9.82 -10.94 -13.12
CA VAL A 94 8.68 -10.10 -13.53
C VAL A 94 9.03 -8.61 -13.53
N GLN A 95 9.77 -8.15 -12.52
CA GLN A 95 10.23 -6.75 -12.49
C GLN A 95 11.17 -6.44 -13.67
N LYS A 96 12.06 -7.38 -13.99
CA LYS A 96 12.94 -7.28 -15.16
C LYS A 96 12.14 -7.18 -16.45
N LEU A 97 11.08 -8.00 -16.60
CA LEU A 97 10.17 -7.92 -17.74
C LEU A 97 9.55 -6.51 -17.87
N ALA A 98 9.08 -5.91 -16.77
CA ALA A 98 8.51 -4.59 -16.79
C ALA A 98 9.53 -3.50 -17.16
N VAL A 99 10.73 -3.57 -16.59
CA VAL A 99 11.75 -2.52 -16.75
C VAL A 99 12.48 -2.62 -18.09
N GLU A 100 12.78 -3.82 -18.57
CA GLU A 100 13.60 -4.03 -19.77
C GLU A 100 12.78 -4.21 -21.05
N ASN A 101 11.54 -4.74 -20.94
CA ASN A 101 10.76 -5.11 -22.13
C ASN A 101 9.57 -4.18 -22.38
N SER A 102 9.17 -3.34 -21.42
CA SER A 102 8.12 -2.34 -21.67
C SER A 102 8.69 -1.04 -22.25
N ARG A 103 7.88 -0.30 -23.00
CA ARG A 103 8.30 0.92 -23.70
C ARG A 103 8.84 2.03 -22.76
N LEU A 104 8.28 2.14 -21.57
CA LEU A 104 8.63 3.20 -20.61
C LEU A 104 9.51 2.73 -19.47
N GLY A 105 9.66 1.43 -19.27
CA GLY A 105 10.49 0.86 -18.21
C GLY A 105 10.01 1.19 -16.80
N ILE A 106 8.69 1.34 -16.60
CA ILE A 106 8.13 1.67 -15.29
C ILE A 106 8.11 0.41 -14.42
N PRO A 107 8.74 0.41 -13.23
CA PRO A 107 8.74 -0.73 -12.34
C PRO A 107 7.36 -0.96 -11.74
N LEU A 108 7.07 -2.23 -11.40
CA LEU A 108 5.81 -2.66 -10.79
C LEU A 108 5.87 -2.55 -9.26
N LEU A 109 4.70 -2.30 -8.65
CA LEU A 109 4.47 -2.53 -7.23
C LEU A 109 4.09 -4.00 -6.99
N PHE A 110 4.60 -4.59 -5.90
CA PHE A 110 4.25 -5.95 -5.48
C PHE A 110 3.51 -5.90 -4.17
N GLY A 111 2.19 -6.19 -4.23
CA GLY A 111 1.28 -6.13 -3.09
C GLY A 111 0.95 -7.52 -2.53
N MET A 112 0.83 -7.60 -1.20
CA MET A 112 0.40 -8.81 -0.50
C MET A 112 -0.28 -8.47 0.83
N ASP A 113 -1.21 -9.32 1.27
CA ASP A 113 -1.75 -9.24 2.63
C ASP A 113 -0.70 -9.74 3.63
N VAL A 114 -0.14 -8.79 4.40
CA VAL A 114 0.79 -9.06 5.49
C VAL A 114 0.16 -8.50 6.77
N ILE A 115 -0.89 -9.18 7.26
CA ILE A 115 -1.79 -8.64 8.30
C ILE A 115 -1.24 -8.89 9.71
N HIS A 116 -0.72 -10.08 9.98
CA HIS A 116 -0.16 -10.45 11.29
C HIS A 116 1.14 -11.27 11.16
N GLY A 117 2.06 -10.76 10.37
CA GLY A 117 3.35 -11.36 10.06
C GLY A 117 3.45 -11.81 8.61
N TYR A 118 4.66 -12.19 8.20
CA TYR A 118 4.97 -12.70 6.87
C TYR A 118 5.52 -14.12 6.94
N GLU A 119 6.78 -14.33 7.31
CA GLU A 119 7.33 -15.65 7.66
C GLU A 119 7.15 -15.91 9.17
N THR A 120 7.41 -14.92 10.00
CA THR A 120 7.11 -14.96 11.42
C THR A 120 5.62 -14.68 11.64
N ILE A 121 4.89 -15.65 12.18
CA ILE A 121 3.45 -15.51 12.45
C ILE A 121 3.25 -14.91 13.84
N PHE A 122 2.63 -13.74 13.88
CA PHE A 122 2.18 -13.08 15.11
C PHE A 122 0.74 -13.44 15.43
N PRO A 123 0.25 -13.19 16.67
CA PRO A 123 -1.18 -13.31 16.97
C PRO A 123 -2.02 -12.49 15.99
N ILE A 124 -3.26 -12.89 15.75
CA ILE A 124 -4.21 -12.12 14.94
C ILE A 124 -4.35 -10.69 15.50
N PRO A 125 -4.67 -9.69 14.69
CA PRO A 125 -4.75 -8.30 15.13
C PRO A 125 -5.64 -8.09 16.37
N LEU A 126 -6.77 -8.77 16.45
CA LEU A 126 -7.62 -8.75 17.65
C LEU A 126 -6.88 -9.26 18.91
N GLY A 127 -6.06 -10.31 18.77
CA GLY A 127 -5.22 -10.80 19.86
C GLY A 127 -4.10 -9.84 20.24
N LEU A 128 -3.45 -9.20 19.24
CA LEU A 128 -2.44 -8.17 19.47
C LEU A 128 -3.03 -6.95 20.18
N SER A 129 -4.25 -6.54 19.84
CA SER A 129 -4.92 -5.40 20.49
C SER A 129 -5.10 -5.59 21.99
N CYS A 130 -5.30 -6.83 22.44
CA CYS A 130 -5.43 -7.16 23.87
C CYS A 130 -4.15 -6.92 24.69
N THR A 131 -3.01 -6.76 24.05
CA THR A 131 -1.75 -6.49 24.76
C THR A 131 -1.66 -5.05 25.26
N TRP A 132 -2.31 -4.09 24.60
CA TRP A 132 -2.19 -2.65 24.85
C TRP A 132 -0.76 -2.13 24.71
N ASP A 133 0.16 -2.93 24.16
CA ASP A 133 1.57 -2.60 23.98
C ASP A 133 1.84 -2.11 22.55
N MET A 134 1.76 -0.80 22.36
CA MET A 134 1.98 -0.17 21.06
C MET A 134 3.39 -0.40 20.53
N ALA A 135 4.39 -0.54 21.41
CA ALA A 135 5.76 -0.81 20.99
C ALA A 135 5.92 -2.22 20.43
N ALA A 136 5.30 -3.20 21.07
CA ALA A 136 5.28 -4.59 20.57
C ALA A 136 4.50 -4.70 19.24
N ILE A 137 3.37 -3.99 19.10
CA ILE A 137 2.57 -3.95 17.87
C ILE A 137 3.37 -3.31 16.72
N GLU A 138 4.02 -2.18 16.96
CA GLU A 138 4.90 -1.54 15.98
C GLU A 138 6.05 -2.46 15.57
N GLN A 139 6.68 -3.13 16.55
CA GLN A 139 7.78 -4.06 16.29
C GLN A 139 7.32 -5.28 15.47
N SER A 140 6.12 -5.79 15.69
CA SER A 140 5.57 -6.90 14.89
C SER A 140 5.41 -6.48 13.41
N ALA A 141 4.89 -5.28 13.16
CA ALA A 141 4.78 -4.73 11.82
C ALA A 141 6.16 -4.48 11.18
N ARG A 142 7.15 -4.03 11.96
CA ARG A 142 8.54 -3.83 11.50
C ARG A 142 9.19 -5.14 11.07
N ILE A 143 9.04 -6.20 11.86
CA ILE A 143 9.56 -7.54 11.53
C ILE A 143 8.88 -8.04 10.25
N ALA A 144 7.56 -7.96 10.17
CA ALA A 144 6.81 -8.37 9.00
C ALA A 144 7.24 -7.61 7.72
N ALA A 145 7.50 -6.29 7.83
CA ALA A 145 8.00 -5.48 6.72
C ALA A 145 9.40 -5.91 6.28
N THR A 146 10.29 -6.18 7.23
CA THR A 146 11.65 -6.63 6.94
C THR A 146 11.66 -7.97 6.21
N GLU A 147 10.83 -8.91 6.64
CA GLU A 147 10.70 -10.23 6.00
C GLU A 147 10.07 -10.12 4.62
N ALA A 148 8.96 -9.38 4.48
CA ALA A 148 8.26 -9.20 3.23
C ALA A 148 9.12 -8.46 2.18
N SER A 149 9.84 -7.41 2.57
CA SER A 149 10.74 -6.69 1.67
C SER A 149 11.91 -7.55 1.21
N ALA A 150 12.44 -8.42 2.07
CA ALA A 150 13.48 -9.36 1.71
C ALA A 150 13.03 -10.34 0.63
N ASP A 151 11.74 -10.66 0.55
CA ASP A 151 11.13 -11.49 -0.51
C ASP A 151 10.69 -10.66 -1.74
N GLY A 152 10.87 -9.33 -1.70
CA GLY A 152 10.58 -8.42 -2.81
C GLY A 152 9.20 -7.77 -2.77
N ILE A 153 8.42 -7.96 -1.72
CA ILE A 153 7.14 -7.28 -1.50
C ILE A 153 7.42 -5.81 -1.15
N SER A 154 6.75 -4.90 -1.82
CA SER A 154 6.91 -3.45 -1.61
C SER A 154 5.66 -2.76 -1.02
N TRP A 155 4.55 -3.49 -0.91
CA TRP A 155 3.27 -2.97 -0.50
C TRP A 155 2.47 -4.02 0.28
N THR A 156 1.94 -3.66 1.45
CA THR A 156 1.04 -4.52 2.22
C THR A 156 -0.36 -3.95 2.30
N PHE A 157 -1.38 -4.82 2.29
CA PHE A 157 -2.79 -4.45 2.52
C PHE A 157 -3.12 -4.52 4.02
N SER A 158 -2.38 -3.77 4.80
CA SER A 158 -2.46 -3.67 6.27
C SER A 158 -2.03 -2.26 6.71
N PRO A 159 -2.57 -1.70 7.83
CA PRO A 159 -3.44 -2.32 8.81
C PRO A 159 -4.93 -2.31 8.41
N MET A 160 -5.68 -3.30 8.90
CA MET A 160 -7.13 -3.30 8.91
C MET A 160 -7.59 -2.60 10.17
N VAL A 161 -8.33 -1.50 10.02
CA VAL A 161 -8.68 -0.60 11.12
C VAL A 161 -10.19 -0.41 11.31
N ASP A 162 -10.98 -1.25 10.66
CA ASP A 162 -12.42 -1.23 10.79
C ASP A 162 -12.84 -1.47 12.25
N ILE A 163 -13.60 -0.53 12.80
CA ILE A 163 -14.21 -0.70 14.11
C ILE A 163 -15.34 -1.73 13.99
N SER A 164 -15.24 -2.79 14.77
CA SER A 164 -16.20 -3.89 14.79
C SER A 164 -16.92 -3.95 16.11
N ARG A 165 -18.24 -3.67 16.10
CA ARG A 165 -19.11 -3.72 17.28
C ARG A 165 -20.05 -4.91 17.27
N ASP A 166 -20.31 -5.47 16.11
CA ASP A 166 -21.12 -6.68 15.96
C ASP A 166 -20.23 -7.91 15.81
N PRO A 167 -20.20 -8.81 16.81
CA PRO A 167 -19.33 -9.99 16.77
C PRO A 167 -19.74 -11.04 15.72
N ARG A 168 -20.88 -10.85 15.05
CA ARG A 168 -21.31 -11.72 13.94
C ARG A 168 -20.58 -11.40 12.64
N TRP A 169 -19.97 -10.21 12.52
CA TRP A 169 -19.19 -9.87 11.35
C TRP A 169 -17.96 -10.78 11.20
N GLY A 170 -17.84 -11.45 10.06
CA GLY A 170 -16.82 -12.50 9.84
C GLY A 170 -15.36 -12.01 9.86
N ARG A 171 -15.11 -10.70 9.84
CA ARG A 171 -13.76 -10.10 9.79
C ARG A 171 -13.31 -9.45 11.10
N VAL A 172 -13.99 -9.70 12.19
CA VAL A 172 -13.63 -9.16 13.52
C VAL A 172 -12.18 -9.49 13.91
N SER A 173 -11.68 -10.65 13.53
CA SER A 173 -10.33 -11.12 13.85
C SER A 173 -9.20 -10.31 13.19
N GLU A 174 -9.49 -9.61 12.09
CA GLU A 174 -8.51 -8.83 11.34
C GLU A 174 -8.28 -7.43 11.93
N GLY A 175 -9.17 -6.93 12.77
CA GLY A 175 -9.14 -5.58 13.35
C GLY A 175 -8.78 -5.55 14.83
N SER A 176 -8.82 -4.34 15.40
CA SER A 176 -8.41 -4.06 16.78
C SER A 176 -9.57 -4.04 17.77
N GLY A 177 -10.80 -4.41 17.34
CA GLY A 177 -11.99 -4.43 18.19
C GLY A 177 -12.89 -3.20 18.01
N GLU A 178 -13.56 -2.78 19.10
CA GLU A 178 -14.64 -1.79 19.03
C GLU A 178 -14.26 -0.38 19.50
N ASP A 179 -13.10 -0.21 20.13
CA ASP A 179 -12.67 1.08 20.68
C ASP A 179 -11.94 1.91 19.61
N PRO A 180 -12.48 3.09 19.21
CA PRO A 180 -11.85 3.89 18.16
C PRO A 180 -10.52 4.49 18.56
N PHE A 181 -10.29 4.83 19.83
CA PHE A 181 -9.04 5.40 20.29
C PHE A 181 -7.91 4.37 20.27
N LEU A 182 -8.16 3.17 20.82
CA LEU A 182 -7.23 2.05 20.75
C LEU A 182 -6.94 1.66 19.29
N GLY A 183 -7.98 1.56 18.46
CA GLY A 183 -7.84 1.31 17.03
C GLY A 183 -6.97 2.33 16.31
N GLY A 184 -7.12 3.61 16.65
CA GLY A 184 -6.27 4.68 16.12
C GLY A 184 -4.82 4.60 16.56
N ALA A 185 -4.57 4.29 17.83
CA ALA A 185 -3.22 4.09 18.37
C ALA A 185 -2.51 2.90 17.68
N ILE A 186 -3.22 1.80 17.50
CA ILE A 186 -2.73 0.60 16.81
C ILE A 186 -2.49 0.89 15.31
N ALA A 187 -3.42 1.56 14.64
CA ALA A 187 -3.27 1.96 13.24
C ALA A 187 -1.98 2.76 13.03
N ARG A 188 -1.72 3.76 13.89
CA ARG A 188 -0.50 4.53 13.88
C ARG A 188 0.74 3.65 14.09
N ALA A 189 0.74 2.79 15.11
CA ALA A 189 1.87 1.91 15.44
C ALA A 189 2.21 1.00 14.25
N MET A 190 1.21 0.39 13.61
CA MET A 190 1.42 -0.50 12.48
C MET A 190 1.95 0.26 11.24
N VAL A 191 1.40 1.44 10.91
CA VAL A 191 1.92 2.25 9.79
C VAL A 191 3.39 2.60 10.01
N LEU A 192 3.75 3.07 11.21
CA LEU A 192 5.14 3.40 11.55
C LEU A 192 6.05 2.16 11.52
N GLY A 193 5.54 1.01 11.92
CA GLY A 193 6.25 -0.27 11.83
C GLY A 193 6.53 -0.67 10.39
N TYR A 194 5.57 -0.58 9.50
CA TYR A 194 5.76 -0.93 8.08
C TYR A 194 6.62 0.08 7.33
N GLN A 195 6.37 1.37 7.48
CA GLN A 195 6.91 2.42 6.62
C GLN A 195 8.11 3.18 7.22
N GLY A 196 8.40 2.99 8.51
CA GLY A 196 9.43 3.76 9.24
C GLY A 196 8.83 4.85 10.14
N LYS A 197 9.57 5.21 11.19
CA LYS A 197 9.12 6.12 12.27
C LYS A 197 9.19 7.60 11.93
N ASP A 198 10.16 7.98 11.11
CA ASP A 198 10.35 9.38 10.72
C ASP A 198 9.45 9.70 9.52
N LEU A 199 8.40 10.48 9.77
CA LEU A 199 7.42 10.87 8.75
C LEU A 199 8.05 11.58 7.53
N ASN A 200 9.24 12.19 7.69
CA ASN A 200 9.96 12.83 6.60
C ASN A 200 10.88 11.86 5.84
N ASP A 201 11.05 10.64 6.37
CA ASP A 201 12.00 9.65 5.85
C ASP A 201 11.39 8.25 5.63
N GLN A 202 10.06 8.16 5.62
CA GLN A 202 9.34 6.90 5.36
C GLN A 202 9.59 6.37 3.95
N LEU A 203 9.60 5.04 3.81
CA LEU A 203 9.76 4.31 2.54
C LEU A 203 11.08 4.59 1.80
N LYS A 204 12.12 4.98 2.53
CA LYS A 204 13.45 5.22 1.97
C LYS A 204 14.43 4.09 2.21
N ARG A 205 14.12 3.19 3.12
CA ARG A 205 14.94 2.04 3.47
C ARG A 205 14.48 0.81 2.71
N ASN A 206 15.40 -0.08 2.41
CA ASN A 206 15.11 -1.32 1.67
C ASN A 206 14.32 -2.36 2.50
N ASP A 207 14.18 -2.15 3.81
CA ASP A 207 13.45 -2.99 4.73
C ASP A 207 12.08 -2.40 5.12
N GLU A 208 11.64 -1.36 4.43
CA GLU A 208 10.33 -0.71 4.60
C GLU A 208 9.40 -1.08 3.43
N ILE A 209 8.11 -1.25 3.73
CA ILE A 209 7.07 -1.50 2.75
C ILE A 209 5.91 -0.52 2.94
N MET A 210 5.27 -0.15 1.86
CA MET A 210 4.13 0.75 1.90
C MET A 210 2.94 0.09 2.59
N ALA A 211 2.36 0.77 3.57
CA ALA A 211 1.13 0.36 4.26
C ALA A 211 -0.11 0.77 3.46
N CYS A 212 -1.19 0.03 3.68
CA CYS A 212 -2.51 0.33 3.12
C CYS A 212 -3.55 0.21 4.22
N VAL A 213 -4.06 1.34 4.70
CA VAL A 213 -5.15 1.31 5.67
C VAL A 213 -6.45 0.87 5.02
N LYS A 214 -7.15 -0.08 5.63
CA LYS A 214 -8.37 -0.68 5.10
C LYS A 214 -9.43 -0.95 6.17
N HIS A 215 -10.69 -1.00 5.79
CA HIS A 215 -11.29 -0.73 4.48
C HIS A 215 -12.10 0.57 4.56
N PHE A 216 -11.73 1.58 3.83
CA PHE A 216 -12.29 2.93 3.92
C PHE A 216 -13.59 3.04 3.12
N ALA A 217 -14.76 3.18 3.78
CA ALA A 217 -14.86 3.31 5.22
C ALA A 217 -16.09 2.55 5.75
N LEU A 218 -16.09 2.38 7.08
CA LEU A 218 -17.23 1.90 7.85
C LEU A 218 -17.58 0.42 7.60
N TYR A 219 -16.69 -0.38 7.06
CA TYR A 219 -16.98 -1.74 6.64
C TYR A 219 -17.38 -2.66 7.80
N GLY A 220 -16.85 -2.44 9.01
CA GLY A 220 -17.25 -3.16 10.22
C GLY A 220 -18.60 -2.75 10.81
N ALA A 221 -19.28 -1.76 10.21
CA ALA A 221 -20.58 -1.25 10.65
C ALA A 221 -21.77 -1.75 9.82
N GLY A 222 -21.55 -2.75 8.96
CA GLY A 222 -22.60 -3.31 8.11
C GLY A 222 -23.83 -3.75 8.89
N GLU A 223 -25.04 -3.45 8.36
CA GLU A 223 -26.29 -3.77 9.03
C GLU A 223 -26.42 -5.25 9.38
N ALA A 224 -26.90 -5.54 10.57
CA ALA A 224 -27.07 -6.86 11.15
C ALA A 224 -25.77 -7.69 11.26
N GLY A 225 -24.59 -7.04 11.26
CA GLY A 225 -23.29 -7.71 11.29
C GLY A 225 -23.00 -8.54 10.03
N ARG A 226 -23.68 -8.28 8.93
CA ARG A 226 -23.48 -9.00 7.67
C ARG A 226 -22.37 -8.36 6.87
N ASP A 227 -21.47 -9.21 6.38
CA ASP A 227 -20.43 -8.78 5.47
C ASP A 227 -21.01 -8.21 4.16
N TYR A 228 -20.38 -7.21 3.57
CA TYR A 228 -20.82 -6.48 2.37
C TYR A 228 -22.13 -5.70 2.51
N ASN A 229 -22.77 -5.69 3.66
CA ASN A 229 -24.07 -5.04 3.81
C ASN A 229 -23.93 -3.51 3.89
N THR A 230 -25.05 -2.83 3.64
CA THR A 230 -25.13 -1.36 3.66
C THR A 230 -24.83 -0.79 5.03
N VAL A 231 -24.38 0.47 5.05
CA VAL A 231 -24.16 1.26 6.26
C VAL A 231 -24.96 2.55 6.15
N ASP A 232 -25.84 2.78 7.13
CA ASP A 232 -26.61 3.99 7.29
C ASP A 232 -26.44 4.52 8.72
N MET A 233 -25.81 5.69 8.87
CA MET A 233 -25.65 6.36 10.15
C MET A 233 -25.35 7.84 9.99
N SER A 234 -25.62 8.62 11.05
CA SER A 234 -25.30 10.04 11.06
C SER A 234 -23.79 10.30 10.93
N ARG A 235 -23.40 11.39 10.30
CA ARG A 235 -21.98 11.80 10.20
C ARG A 235 -21.33 11.98 11.56
N ASN A 236 -22.08 12.47 12.55
CA ASN A 236 -21.58 12.60 13.92
C ASN A 236 -21.13 11.22 14.48
N ARG A 237 -21.91 10.18 14.25
CA ARG A 237 -21.57 8.82 14.65
C ARG A 237 -20.38 8.29 13.86
N MET A 238 -20.36 8.53 12.55
CA MET A 238 -19.23 8.12 11.69
C MET A 238 -17.90 8.64 12.25
N PHE A 239 -17.77 9.94 12.49
CA PHE A 239 -16.53 10.54 12.96
C PHE A 239 -16.15 10.15 14.39
N ASN A 240 -17.11 10.06 15.30
CA ASN A 240 -16.81 9.76 16.69
C ASN A 240 -16.52 8.27 16.95
N GLU A 241 -17.09 7.36 16.14
CA GLU A 241 -17.09 5.94 16.47
C GLU A 241 -16.33 5.05 15.47
N TYR A 242 -16.19 5.48 14.21
CA TYR A 242 -15.67 4.61 13.17
C TYR A 242 -14.50 5.19 12.37
N MET A 243 -14.43 6.50 12.17
CA MET A 243 -13.50 7.10 11.21
C MET A 243 -12.14 7.44 11.82
N TYR A 244 -12.04 7.58 13.14
CA TYR A 244 -10.82 7.99 13.82
C TYR A 244 -9.59 7.10 13.52
N PRO A 245 -9.69 5.75 13.46
CA PRO A 245 -8.53 4.93 13.14
C PRO A 245 -7.95 5.17 11.73
N TYR A 246 -8.79 5.49 10.75
CA TYR A 246 -8.33 5.86 9.41
C TYR A 246 -7.61 7.20 9.41
N GLU A 247 -8.17 8.20 10.10
CA GLU A 247 -7.55 9.52 10.27
C GLU A 247 -6.18 9.40 10.94
N ALA A 248 -6.08 8.59 12.00
CA ALA A 248 -4.82 8.31 12.69
C ALA A 248 -3.76 7.67 11.76
N ALA A 249 -4.17 6.74 10.88
CA ALA A 249 -3.29 6.15 9.88
C ALA A 249 -2.84 7.18 8.83
N VAL A 250 -3.74 8.06 8.37
CA VAL A 250 -3.39 9.15 7.44
C VAL A 250 -2.37 10.09 8.07
N HIS A 251 -2.57 10.50 9.31
CA HIS A 251 -1.64 11.37 10.04
C HIS A 251 -0.32 10.65 10.40
N ALA A 252 -0.29 9.32 10.38
CA ALA A 252 0.95 8.53 10.48
C ALA A 252 1.69 8.40 9.13
N GLY A 253 1.18 8.99 8.05
CA GLY A 253 1.81 9.02 6.74
C GLY A 253 1.55 7.80 5.88
N VAL A 254 0.43 7.07 6.09
CA VAL A 254 0.11 5.88 5.28
C VAL A 254 0.15 6.19 3.78
N GLY A 255 0.82 5.35 3.00
CA GLY A 255 1.03 5.57 1.56
C GLY A 255 -0.19 5.25 0.70
N SER A 256 -1.08 4.36 1.16
CA SER A 256 -2.27 3.97 0.40
C SER A 256 -3.48 3.69 1.30
N VAL A 257 -4.66 3.78 0.71
CA VAL A 257 -5.96 3.51 1.34
C VAL A 257 -6.73 2.55 0.47
N MET A 258 -7.33 1.51 1.06
CA MET A 258 -8.21 0.60 0.34
C MET A 258 -9.67 0.98 0.58
N ALA A 259 -10.40 1.25 -0.49
CA ALA A 259 -11.83 1.52 -0.44
C ALA A 259 -12.61 0.26 -0.07
N SER A 260 -13.62 0.40 0.78
CA SER A 260 -14.44 -0.73 1.23
C SER A 260 -15.48 -1.19 0.20
N PHE A 261 -16.01 -2.37 0.40
CA PHE A 261 -17.05 -2.96 -0.48
C PHE A 261 -18.45 -2.40 -0.25
N ASN A 262 -18.73 -1.99 0.98
CA ASN A 262 -20.08 -1.54 1.37
C ASN A 262 -20.44 -0.20 0.74
N GLU A 263 -21.71 0.06 0.70
CA GLU A 263 -22.23 1.42 0.48
C GLU A 263 -22.42 2.16 1.80
N VAL A 264 -22.34 3.48 1.72
CA VAL A 264 -22.58 4.41 2.84
C VAL A 264 -23.64 5.40 2.39
N ASP A 265 -24.74 5.47 3.10
CA ASP A 265 -25.90 6.31 2.74
C ASP A 265 -26.38 6.07 1.29
N GLY A 266 -26.40 4.81 0.85
CA GLY A 266 -26.82 4.39 -0.49
C GLY A 266 -25.80 4.67 -1.60
N VAL A 267 -24.57 5.10 -1.28
CA VAL A 267 -23.51 5.32 -2.27
C VAL A 267 -22.36 4.35 -2.02
N PRO A 268 -21.98 3.52 -3.01
CA PRO A 268 -20.83 2.63 -2.88
C PRO A 268 -19.58 3.40 -2.45
N ALA A 269 -18.87 2.91 -1.44
CA ALA A 269 -17.72 3.61 -0.85
C ALA A 269 -16.68 4.01 -1.91
N THR A 270 -16.38 3.12 -2.85
CA THR A 270 -15.43 3.37 -3.95
C THR A 270 -15.84 4.57 -4.84
N ALA A 271 -17.13 4.82 -5.00
CA ALA A 271 -17.67 5.93 -5.80
C ALA A 271 -18.13 7.13 -4.95
N ASN A 272 -17.97 7.03 -3.63
CA ASN A 272 -18.47 8.06 -2.72
C ASN A 272 -17.50 9.26 -2.68
N ARG A 273 -17.86 10.30 -3.44
CA ARG A 273 -17.06 11.53 -3.52
C ARG A 273 -16.83 12.18 -2.16
N TRP A 274 -17.84 12.16 -1.29
CA TRP A 274 -17.68 12.75 0.04
C TRP A 274 -16.59 12.04 0.83
N LEU A 275 -16.60 10.71 0.86
CA LEU A 275 -15.54 9.93 1.52
C LEU A 275 -14.18 10.16 0.85
N MET A 276 -14.08 9.92 -0.46
CA MET A 276 -12.79 9.87 -1.17
C MET A 276 -12.16 11.24 -1.41
N THR A 277 -12.97 12.29 -1.57
CA THR A 277 -12.48 13.63 -1.89
C THR A 277 -12.60 14.58 -0.71
N ASP A 278 -13.79 14.73 -0.15
CA ASP A 278 -14.01 15.79 0.81
C ASP A 278 -13.43 15.44 2.19
N VAL A 279 -13.60 14.22 2.65
CA VAL A 279 -13.00 13.73 3.90
C VAL A 279 -11.53 13.37 3.72
N LEU A 280 -11.25 12.36 2.91
CA LEU A 280 -9.92 11.77 2.80
C LEU A 280 -8.87 12.78 2.29
N ARG A 281 -9.16 13.46 1.17
CA ARG A 281 -8.19 14.36 0.53
C ARG A 281 -8.17 15.75 1.13
N LYS A 282 -9.37 16.40 1.28
CA LYS A 282 -9.43 17.79 1.67
C LYS A 282 -9.36 17.98 3.19
N GLN A 283 -10.11 17.18 3.96
CA GLN A 283 -10.15 17.33 5.41
C GLN A 283 -8.91 16.75 6.09
N TRP A 284 -8.50 15.52 5.71
CA TRP A 284 -7.35 14.85 6.32
C TRP A 284 -6.01 15.04 5.59
N GLY A 285 -6.04 15.62 4.39
CA GLY A 285 -4.82 15.93 3.62
C GLY A 285 -4.10 14.71 3.05
N PHE A 286 -4.79 13.59 2.85
CA PHE A 286 -4.20 12.39 2.30
C PHE A 286 -3.67 12.63 0.87
N SER A 287 -2.37 12.39 0.66
CA SER A 287 -1.68 12.61 -0.62
C SER A 287 -1.36 11.31 -1.39
N GLY A 288 -1.48 10.15 -0.73
CA GLY A 288 -1.22 8.85 -1.34
C GLY A 288 -2.28 8.43 -2.38
N PHE A 289 -2.32 7.18 -2.77
CA PHE A 289 -3.33 6.68 -3.70
C PHE A 289 -4.38 5.79 -3.02
N VAL A 290 -5.53 5.68 -3.68
CA VAL A 290 -6.62 4.77 -3.27
C VAL A 290 -6.61 3.55 -4.17
N VAL A 291 -6.63 2.36 -3.58
CA VAL A 291 -6.87 1.09 -4.26
C VAL A 291 -8.31 0.62 -3.92
N THR A 292 -8.96 -0.05 -4.84
CA THR A 292 -10.22 -0.73 -4.52
C THR A 292 -9.94 -2.03 -3.81
N ASP A 293 -10.89 -2.51 -3.02
CA ASP A 293 -10.86 -3.89 -2.60
C ASP A 293 -11.03 -4.83 -3.81
N PHE A 294 -10.73 -6.11 -3.62
CA PHE A 294 -10.67 -7.10 -4.70
C PHE A 294 -11.97 -7.13 -5.49
N THR A 295 -11.90 -6.85 -6.79
CA THR A 295 -13.04 -6.73 -7.70
C THR A 295 -14.05 -5.61 -7.38
N GLY A 296 -13.75 -4.67 -6.48
CA GLY A 296 -14.68 -3.62 -6.04
C GLY A 296 -15.22 -2.75 -7.19
N ILE A 297 -14.45 -2.50 -8.25
CA ILE A 297 -14.93 -1.78 -9.44
C ILE A 297 -15.91 -2.62 -10.25
N LEU A 298 -15.76 -3.94 -10.31
CA LEU A 298 -16.70 -4.82 -11.03
C LEU A 298 -18.09 -4.79 -10.36
N SER A 299 -18.13 -4.70 -9.03
CA SER A 299 -19.39 -4.50 -8.30
C SER A 299 -20.08 -3.18 -8.69
N LEU A 300 -19.31 -2.11 -8.89
CA LEU A 300 -19.85 -0.83 -9.37
C LEU A 300 -20.39 -0.88 -10.78
N ILE A 301 -19.81 -1.66 -11.67
CA ILE A 301 -20.32 -1.84 -13.04
C ILE A 301 -21.73 -2.44 -12.98
N HIS A 302 -21.99 -3.41 -12.13
CA HIS A 302 -23.32 -4.01 -11.98
C HIS A 302 -24.36 -3.07 -11.34
N ILE A 303 -23.93 -2.13 -10.49
CA ILE A 303 -24.82 -1.17 -9.82
C ILE A 303 -25.04 0.08 -10.68
N SER A 304 -24.04 0.53 -11.42
CA SER A 304 -24.07 1.82 -12.15
C SER A 304 -24.40 1.68 -13.65
N GLU A 305 -24.36 0.51 -14.23
CA GLU A 305 -24.71 0.31 -15.65
C GLU A 305 -26.13 0.77 -16.02
N PRO A 306 -27.18 0.51 -15.21
CA PRO A 306 -28.50 1.06 -15.49
C PRO A 306 -28.52 2.58 -15.60
N THR A 307 -27.67 3.25 -14.84
CA THR A 307 -27.57 4.72 -14.83
C THR A 307 -26.78 5.25 -16.03
N ARG A 308 -25.80 4.52 -16.53
CA ARG A 308 -25.03 4.88 -17.74
C ARG A 308 -25.84 4.73 -19.01
N LEU A 309 -26.71 3.71 -19.09
CA LEU A 309 -27.63 3.52 -20.23
C LEU A 309 -28.76 4.54 -20.24
N ALA A 310 -29.07 5.18 -19.14
CA ALA A 310 -30.07 6.25 -19.05
C ALA A 310 -29.51 7.65 -19.35
N LEU A 311 -28.20 7.80 -19.45
CA LEU A 311 -27.50 9.04 -19.82
C LEU A 311 -27.00 9.00 -21.27
#